data_8e27baddba7e5976f7883cc2741782ad
#
_entry.id   8e27baddba7e5976f7883cc2741782ad
#
_cell.length_a   1.000
_cell.length_b   1.000
_cell.length_c   1.000
_cell.angle_alpha   90.00
_cell.angle_beta   90.00
_cell.angle_gamma   90.00
#
_symmetry.space_group_name_H-M   'P 1'
#
loop_
_entity.id
_entity.type
_entity.pdbx_description
1 polymer ?
#
loop_
_entity_poly.entity_id
_entity_poly.type
_entity_poly.pdbx_seq_one_letter_code
_entity_poly.pdbx_strand_id
1 'polypeptide(L)'
;MEIMRQYRILVVDDDRSILKLVKNVLELDAYDVTTLERIEELELTHFVGYDLILLDVMMEPVNGFELCSYIRPHLSCPIIFLTAKELEADKVEGLFRGADDYIVKPFGTKELLARVRAHLRREERREERYSEIASCQFYPERYEVACFG
;
A
#
# COMPACT_ATOMS: atom_id res chain seq x y z
N MET A 1 -3.78 -28.81 -1.53
CA MET A 1 -3.00 -27.80 -2.24
C MET A 1 -3.41 -26.40 -1.73
N GLU A 2 -2.47 -25.67 -1.17
CA GLU A 2 -2.75 -24.32 -0.71
C GLU A 2 -2.92 -23.38 -1.88
N ILE A 3 -3.99 -22.59 -1.87
CA ILE A 3 -4.19 -21.53 -2.84
C ILE A 3 -3.54 -20.28 -2.26
N MET A 4 -2.45 -19.85 -2.85
CA MET A 4 -1.80 -18.62 -2.42
C MET A 4 -2.64 -17.42 -2.84
N ARG A 5 -2.90 -16.52 -1.89
CA ARG A 5 -3.62 -15.28 -2.17
C ARG A 5 -2.80 -14.44 -3.14
N GLN A 6 -3.43 -13.99 -4.20
CA GLN A 6 -2.80 -13.04 -5.10
C GLN A 6 -3.14 -11.62 -4.64
N TYR A 7 -2.13 -10.89 -4.22
CA TYR A 7 -2.31 -9.51 -3.78
C TYR A 7 -2.44 -8.56 -4.96
N ARG A 8 -3.31 -7.59 -4.80
CA ARG A 8 -3.56 -6.56 -5.80
C ARG A 8 -2.85 -5.28 -5.39
N ILE A 9 -2.01 -4.76 -6.27
CA ILE A 9 -1.21 -3.56 -6.03
C ILE A 9 -1.55 -2.50 -7.07
N LEU A 10 -1.80 -1.28 -6.61
CA LEU A 10 -1.97 -0.12 -7.48
C LEU A 10 -0.70 0.71 -7.47
N VAL A 11 -0.22 1.10 -8.64
CA VAL A 11 0.94 1.97 -8.79
C VAL A 11 0.51 3.23 -9.53
N VAL A 12 0.73 4.38 -8.91
CA VAL A 12 0.39 5.68 -9.50
C VAL A 12 1.66 6.49 -9.66
N ASP A 13 2.03 6.81 -10.89
CA ASP A 13 3.23 7.57 -11.20
C ASP A 13 3.09 8.15 -12.61
N ASP A 14 3.45 9.41 -12.82
CA ASP A 14 3.35 10.04 -14.13
C ASP A 14 4.49 9.65 -15.08
N ASP A 15 5.51 8.97 -14.58
CA ASP A 15 6.62 8.45 -15.38
C ASP A 15 6.30 7.03 -15.86
N ARG A 16 6.04 6.88 -17.15
CA ARG A 16 5.71 5.59 -17.76
C ARG A 16 6.81 4.55 -17.58
N SER A 17 8.07 4.98 -17.56
CA SER A 17 9.22 4.10 -17.36
C SER A 17 9.18 3.46 -15.96
N ILE A 18 8.84 4.26 -14.97
CA ILE A 18 8.70 3.78 -13.59
C ILE A 18 7.52 2.81 -13.49
N LEU A 19 6.38 3.16 -14.06
CA LEU A 19 5.20 2.27 -14.07
C LEU A 19 5.53 0.91 -14.67
N LYS A 20 6.22 0.91 -15.79
CA LYS A 20 6.61 -0.32 -16.48
C LYS A 20 7.59 -1.14 -15.66
N LEU A 21 8.61 -0.50 -15.11
CA LEU A 21 9.60 -1.16 -14.26
C LEU A 21 8.96 -1.79 -13.04
N VAL A 22 8.19 -1.02 -12.29
CA VAL A 22 7.53 -1.48 -11.06
C VAL A 22 6.57 -2.62 -11.36
N LYS A 23 5.76 -2.47 -12.40
CA LYS A 23 4.82 -3.52 -12.81
C LYS A 23 5.54 -4.82 -13.14
N ASN A 24 6.59 -4.75 -13.94
CA ASN A 24 7.36 -5.93 -14.34
C ASN A 24 7.97 -6.63 -13.12
N VAL A 25 8.58 -5.88 -12.23
CA VAL A 25 9.21 -6.42 -11.03
C VAL A 25 8.19 -7.10 -10.11
N LEU A 26 7.07 -6.43 -9.86
CA LEU A 26 6.05 -6.96 -8.96
C LEU A 26 5.29 -8.14 -9.56
N GLU A 27 5.05 -8.13 -10.86
CA GLU A 27 4.40 -9.25 -11.54
C GLU A 27 5.25 -10.52 -11.52
N LEU A 28 6.58 -10.37 -11.55
CA LEU A 28 7.49 -11.51 -11.39
C LEU A 28 7.36 -12.14 -10.01
N ASP A 29 6.91 -11.39 -9.02
CA ASP A 29 6.67 -11.88 -7.68
C ASP A 29 5.19 -12.29 -7.47
N ALA A 30 4.48 -12.51 -8.56
CA ALA A 30 3.09 -13.01 -8.60
C ALA A 30 2.04 -12.05 -8.06
N TYR A 31 2.31 -10.74 -8.04
CA TYR A 31 1.33 -9.73 -7.68
C TYR A 31 0.49 -9.34 -8.90
N ASP A 32 -0.77 -8.98 -8.66
CA ASP A 32 -1.65 -8.43 -9.69
C ASP A 32 -1.52 -6.91 -9.65
N VAL A 33 -0.91 -6.32 -10.66
CA VAL A 33 -0.52 -4.91 -10.66
C VAL A 33 -1.37 -4.09 -11.64
N THR A 34 -1.99 -3.04 -11.13
CA THR A 34 -2.69 -2.04 -11.94
C THR A 34 -1.89 -0.74 -11.88
N THR A 35 -1.76 -0.06 -13.00
CA THR A 35 -1.02 1.20 -13.07
C THR A 35 -1.96 2.35 -13.47
N LEU A 36 -1.72 3.53 -12.85
CA LEU A 36 -2.37 4.77 -13.23
C LEU A 36 -1.29 5.81 -13.49
N GLU A 37 -1.35 6.43 -14.64
CA GLU A 37 -0.37 7.41 -15.06
C GLU A 37 -0.68 8.81 -14.55
N ARG A 38 -1.96 9.07 -14.28
CA ARG A 38 -2.43 10.40 -13.96
C ARG A 38 -3.74 10.38 -13.19
N ILE A 39 -3.87 11.29 -12.25
CA ILE A 39 -5.10 11.50 -11.49
C ILE A 39 -5.63 12.88 -11.85
N GLU A 40 -6.79 12.92 -12.50
CA GLU A 40 -7.41 14.17 -12.95
C GLU A 40 -8.16 14.87 -11.82
N GLU A 41 -8.79 14.08 -10.95
CA GLU A 41 -9.56 14.61 -9.83
C GLU A 41 -9.53 13.64 -8.65
N LEU A 42 -9.82 14.14 -7.46
CA LEU A 42 -9.88 13.32 -6.25
C LEU A 42 -11.16 12.49 -6.26
N GLU A 43 -11.00 11.19 -6.48
CA GLU A 43 -12.09 10.23 -6.52
C GLU A 43 -11.65 8.92 -5.89
N LEU A 44 -12.47 8.41 -4.96
CA LEU A 44 -12.12 7.22 -4.19
C LEU A 44 -12.22 5.91 -4.99
N THR A 45 -13.12 5.85 -5.96
CA THR A 45 -13.42 4.61 -6.71
C THR A 45 -12.22 3.97 -7.38
N HIS A 46 -11.22 4.76 -7.78
CA HIS A 46 -10.00 4.26 -8.42
C HIS A 46 -9.04 3.58 -7.45
N PHE A 47 -9.26 3.71 -6.15
CA PHE A 47 -8.31 3.29 -5.12
C PHE A 47 -8.81 2.16 -4.22
N VAL A 48 -10.08 1.79 -4.33
CA VAL A 48 -10.65 0.72 -3.50
C VAL A 48 -10.34 -0.66 -4.07
N GLY A 49 -10.19 -1.63 -3.19
CA GLY A 49 -9.99 -3.03 -3.59
C GLY A 49 -8.53 -3.44 -3.79
N TYR A 50 -7.60 -2.59 -3.42
CA TYR A 50 -6.17 -2.91 -3.49
C TYR A 50 -5.62 -3.27 -2.11
N ASP A 51 -4.62 -4.13 -2.10
CA ASP A 51 -3.94 -4.55 -0.88
C ASP A 51 -2.79 -3.63 -0.51
N LEU A 52 -2.28 -2.86 -1.48
CA LEU A 52 -1.18 -1.91 -1.30
C LEU A 52 -1.20 -0.90 -2.43
N ILE A 53 -0.85 0.34 -2.12
CA ILE A 53 -0.78 1.43 -3.11
C ILE A 53 0.62 2.06 -3.08
N LEU A 54 1.25 2.11 -4.24
CA LEU A 54 2.49 2.84 -4.47
C LEU A 54 2.14 4.15 -5.16
N LEU A 55 2.55 5.26 -4.59
CA LEU A 55 2.05 6.57 -4.99
C LEU A 55 3.18 7.58 -5.15
N ASP A 56 3.37 8.07 -6.38
CA ASP A 56 4.34 9.14 -6.66
C ASP A 56 3.89 10.44 -5.99
N VAL A 57 4.82 11.13 -5.36
CA VAL A 57 4.56 12.39 -4.67
C VAL A 57 4.39 13.53 -5.69
N MET A 58 5.28 13.58 -6.68
CA MET A 58 5.35 14.71 -7.62
C MET A 58 4.54 14.45 -8.89
N MET A 59 3.25 14.68 -8.82
CA MET A 59 2.34 14.55 -9.96
C MET A 59 1.48 15.80 -10.10
N GLU A 60 0.92 16.00 -11.28
CA GLU A 60 -0.05 17.05 -11.58
C GLU A 60 -1.19 16.44 -12.40
N PRO A 61 -2.43 16.96 -12.29
CA PRO A 61 -2.87 18.09 -11.47
C PRO A 61 -3.02 17.79 -9.98
N VAL A 62 -3.13 16.52 -9.59
CA VAL A 62 -3.23 16.11 -8.18
C VAL A 62 -1.92 15.46 -7.76
N ASN A 63 -1.27 15.99 -6.73
CA ASN A 63 -0.03 15.40 -6.23
C ASN A 63 -0.30 14.25 -5.24
N GLY A 64 0.75 13.47 -4.96
CA GLY A 64 0.63 12.30 -4.09
C GLY A 64 0.23 12.62 -2.66
N PHE A 65 0.64 13.76 -2.13
CA PHE A 65 0.26 14.16 -0.77
C PHE A 65 -1.22 14.46 -0.67
N GLU A 66 -1.75 15.22 -1.61
CA GLU A 66 -3.18 15.54 -1.67
C GLU A 66 -4.01 14.28 -1.80
N LEU A 67 -3.59 13.40 -2.69
CA LEU A 67 -4.28 12.14 -2.93
C LEU A 67 -4.26 11.26 -1.68
N CYS A 68 -3.12 11.12 -1.03
CA CYS A 68 -3.00 10.34 0.20
C CYS A 68 -3.91 10.87 1.30
N SER A 69 -3.94 12.18 1.49
CA SER A 69 -4.81 12.82 2.48
C SER A 69 -6.28 12.54 2.21
N TYR A 70 -6.66 12.51 0.94
CA TYR A 70 -8.03 12.26 0.53
C TYR A 70 -8.44 10.79 0.74
N ILE A 71 -7.59 9.84 0.34
CA ILE A 71 -7.94 8.42 0.40
C ILE A 71 -7.71 7.77 1.77
N ARG A 72 -6.75 8.29 2.57
CA ARG A 72 -6.36 7.66 3.84
C ARG A 72 -7.49 7.39 4.81
N PRO A 73 -8.44 8.31 5.03
CA PRO A 73 -9.54 8.05 5.96
C PRO A 73 -10.46 6.90 5.55
N HIS A 74 -10.44 6.54 4.28
CA HIS A 74 -11.34 5.54 3.71
C HIS A 74 -10.68 4.18 3.43
N LEU A 75 -9.35 4.10 3.49
CA LEU A 75 -8.60 2.91 3.14
C LEU A 75 -7.64 2.52 4.25
N SER A 76 -7.61 1.23 4.56
CA SER A 76 -6.72 0.69 5.59
C SER A 76 -5.45 0.06 5.00
N CYS A 77 -5.38 -0.11 3.68
CA CYS A 77 -4.23 -0.73 3.06
C CYS A 77 -2.96 0.13 3.18
N PRO A 78 -1.77 -0.47 3.15
CA PRO A 78 -0.52 0.28 3.14
C PRO A 78 -0.41 1.21 1.95
N ILE A 79 0.06 2.43 2.19
CA ILE A 79 0.36 3.43 1.16
C ILE A 79 1.84 3.76 1.27
N ILE A 80 2.58 3.54 0.19
CA ILE A 80 4.02 3.81 0.12
C ILE A 80 4.26 4.90 -0.92
N PHE A 81 4.90 5.98 -0.50
CA PHE A 81 5.28 7.05 -1.44
C PHE A 81 6.52 6.67 -2.24
N LEU A 82 6.50 7.05 -3.52
CA LEU A 82 7.69 7.04 -4.37
C LEU A 82 8.14 8.50 -4.49
N THR A 83 9.35 8.82 -4.08
CA THR A 83 9.79 10.20 -3.98
C THR A 83 11.22 10.40 -4.45
N ALA A 84 11.53 11.59 -4.99
CA ALA A 84 12.89 11.93 -5.38
C ALA A 84 13.76 12.23 -4.15
N LYS A 85 15.05 11.97 -4.25
CA LYS A 85 16.01 12.12 -3.14
C LYS A 85 16.07 13.56 -2.59
N GLU A 86 15.91 14.53 -3.46
CA GLU A 86 15.96 15.96 -3.10
C GLU A 86 14.76 16.44 -2.28
N LEU A 87 13.77 15.58 -2.06
CA LEU A 87 12.53 15.94 -1.36
C LEU A 87 12.50 15.42 0.09
N GLU A 88 13.63 15.49 0.80
CA GLU A 88 13.69 14.99 2.18
C GLU A 88 12.72 15.68 3.14
N ALA A 89 12.51 16.98 2.97
CA ALA A 89 11.53 17.72 3.77
C ALA A 89 10.11 17.20 3.56
N ASP A 90 9.82 16.75 2.35
CA ASP A 90 8.51 16.22 1.98
C ASP A 90 8.24 14.83 2.57
N LYS A 91 9.29 14.08 2.91
CA LYS A 91 9.14 12.78 3.57
C LYS A 91 8.45 12.94 4.93
N VAL A 92 8.85 13.95 5.68
CA VAL A 92 8.24 14.27 6.98
C VAL A 92 6.78 14.64 6.79
N GLU A 93 6.49 15.47 5.81
CA GLU A 93 5.13 15.85 5.45
C GLU A 93 4.29 14.63 5.05
N GLY A 94 4.87 13.73 4.26
CA GLY A 94 4.21 12.50 3.83
C GLY A 94 3.79 11.63 4.99
N LEU A 95 4.61 11.50 6.01
CA LEU A 95 4.28 10.76 7.23
C LEU A 95 3.10 11.39 7.97
N PHE A 96 3.04 12.72 8.02
CA PHE A 96 1.91 13.42 8.63
C PHE A 96 0.62 13.24 7.84
N ARG A 97 0.70 12.94 6.54
CA ARG A 97 -0.47 12.74 5.69
C ARG A 97 -0.96 11.30 5.67
N GLY A 98 -0.33 10.43 6.45
CA GLY A 98 -0.82 9.06 6.66
C GLY A 98 -0.20 7.99 5.79
N ALA A 99 0.94 8.25 5.14
CA ALA A 99 1.68 7.22 4.44
C ALA A 99 2.34 6.27 5.44
N ASP A 100 2.45 5.01 5.06
CA ASP A 100 3.08 3.98 5.89
C ASP A 100 4.58 3.86 5.68
N ASP A 101 5.07 4.29 4.51
CA ASP A 101 6.47 4.19 4.14
C ASP A 101 6.76 5.07 2.94
N TYR A 102 8.02 5.19 2.57
CA TYR A 102 8.44 5.85 1.33
C TYR A 102 9.65 5.14 0.75
N ILE A 103 9.77 5.23 -0.57
CA ILE A 103 10.91 4.69 -1.33
C ILE A 103 11.48 5.83 -2.16
N VAL A 104 12.79 6.05 -2.02
CA VAL A 104 13.49 7.15 -2.71
C VAL A 104 13.92 6.72 -4.10
N LYS A 105 13.62 7.53 -5.11
CA LYS A 105 14.09 7.33 -6.48
C LYS A 105 15.50 7.88 -6.65
N PRO A 106 16.39 7.20 -7.38
CA PRO A 106 16.20 5.89 -7.97
C PRO A 106 16.30 4.78 -6.91
N PHE A 107 15.47 3.75 -7.05
CA PHE A 107 15.46 2.64 -6.11
C PHE A 107 15.88 1.34 -6.77
N GLY A 108 16.42 0.41 -5.96
CA GLY A 108 16.73 -0.93 -6.43
C GLY A 108 15.50 -1.81 -6.41
N THR A 109 15.45 -2.78 -7.33
CA THR A 109 14.33 -3.72 -7.40
C THR A 109 14.20 -4.56 -6.13
N LYS A 110 15.31 -4.90 -5.51
CA LYS A 110 15.34 -5.66 -4.24
C LYS A 110 14.73 -4.87 -3.09
N GLU A 111 15.03 -3.57 -3.01
CA GLU A 111 14.45 -2.69 -2.00
C GLU A 111 12.94 -2.57 -2.18
N LEU A 112 12.49 -2.35 -3.40
CA LEU A 112 11.08 -2.27 -3.73
C LEU A 112 10.34 -3.53 -3.28
N LEU A 113 10.82 -4.71 -3.68
CA LEU A 113 10.22 -5.98 -3.31
C LEU A 113 10.23 -6.22 -1.81
N ALA A 114 11.33 -5.91 -1.15
CA ALA A 114 11.45 -6.12 0.30
C ALA A 114 10.43 -5.27 1.07
N ARG A 115 10.26 -4.02 0.69
CA ARG A 115 9.31 -3.13 1.35
C ARG A 115 7.86 -3.54 1.09
N VAL A 116 7.54 -3.89 -0.15
CA VAL A 116 6.20 -4.36 -0.51
C VAL A 116 5.86 -5.64 0.26
N ARG A 117 6.75 -6.62 0.26
CA ARG A 117 6.56 -7.87 0.99
C ARG A 117 6.37 -7.65 2.49
N ALA A 118 7.18 -6.76 3.07
CA ALA A 118 7.12 -6.47 4.49
C ALA A 118 5.76 -5.88 4.90
N HIS A 119 5.25 -4.93 4.12
CA HIS A 119 3.96 -4.31 4.40
C HIS A 119 2.79 -5.27 4.21
N LEU A 120 2.82 -6.08 3.16
CA LEU A 120 1.77 -7.08 2.92
C LEU A 120 1.75 -8.14 4.01
N ARG A 121 2.92 -8.59 4.48
CA ARG A 121 3.03 -9.55 5.58
C ARG A 121 2.46 -8.98 6.87
N ARG A 122 2.73 -7.72 7.15
CA ARG A 122 2.22 -7.03 8.34
C ARG A 122 0.70 -6.92 8.31
N GLU A 123 0.12 -6.59 7.15
CA GLU A 123 -1.33 -6.51 6.97
C GLU A 123 -1.99 -7.88 7.13
N GLU A 124 -1.37 -8.93 6.62
CA GLU A 124 -1.87 -10.29 6.76
C GLU A 124 -1.95 -10.70 8.23
N ARG A 125 -0.93 -10.43 9.01
CA ARG A 125 -0.91 -10.67 10.46
C ARG A 125 -1.99 -9.88 11.19
N ARG A 126 -2.20 -8.67 10.78
CA ARG A 126 -3.22 -7.79 11.34
C ARG A 126 -4.63 -8.29 11.05
N GLU A 127 -4.89 -8.76 9.85
CA GLU A 127 -6.17 -9.36 9.45
C GLU A 127 -6.46 -10.62 10.25
N GLU A 128 -5.47 -11.48 10.42
CA GLU A 128 -5.59 -12.71 11.23
C GLU A 128 -5.93 -12.38 12.67
N ARG A 129 -5.23 -11.42 13.25
CA ARG A 129 -5.46 -10.98 14.62
C ARG A 129 -6.85 -10.41 14.81
N TYR A 130 -7.31 -9.61 13.89
CA TYR A 130 -8.66 -9.04 13.92
C TYR A 130 -9.72 -10.12 13.82
N SER A 131 -9.51 -11.10 12.97
CA SER A 131 -10.40 -12.23 12.79
C SER A 131 -10.53 -13.07 14.07
N GLU A 132 -9.44 -13.30 14.78
CA GLU A 132 -9.43 -14.00 16.06
C GLU A 132 -10.24 -13.25 17.12
N ILE A 133 -10.04 -11.95 17.22
CA ILE A 133 -10.76 -11.08 18.16
C ILE A 133 -12.26 -11.11 17.87
N ALA A 134 -12.64 -11.01 16.62
CA ALA A 134 -14.03 -11.06 16.19
C ALA A 134 -14.68 -12.42 16.57
N SER A 135 -13.94 -13.51 16.36
CA SER A 135 -14.39 -14.83 16.73
C SER A 135 -14.59 -14.96 18.24
N CYS A 136 -13.70 -14.39 19.03
CA CYS A 136 -13.83 -14.35 20.49
C CYS A 136 -15.08 -13.62 20.96
N GLN A 137 -15.45 -12.53 20.29
CA GLN A 137 -16.64 -11.75 20.61
C GLN A 137 -17.93 -12.53 20.35
N PHE A 138 -17.96 -13.33 19.28
CA PHE A 138 -19.14 -14.11 18.92
C PHE A 138 -19.27 -15.42 19.72
N TYR A 139 -18.14 -15.99 20.13
CA TYR A 139 -18.11 -17.29 20.83
C TYR A 139 -17.22 -17.19 22.07
N PRO A 140 -17.57 -16.35 23.06
CA PRO A 140 -16.71 -16.10 24.22
C PRO A 140 -16.41 -17.35 25.04
N GLU A 141 -17.34 -18.28 25.16
CA GLU A 141 -17.16 -19.54 25.90
C GLU A 141 -16.08 -20.41 25.27
N ARG A 142 -16.00 -20.40 23.94
CA ARG A 142 -15.07 -21.23 23.18
C ARG A 142 -13.65 -20.64 23.16
N TYR A 143 -13.54 -19.33 23.19
CA TYR A 143 -12.28 -18.61 23.01
C TYR A 143 -11.82 -17.86 24.26
N GLU A 144 -12.41 -18.11 25.38
CA GLU A 144 -12.13 -17.39 26.63
C GLU A 144 -10.64 -17.29 26.96
N VAL A 145 -9.91 -18.41 26.90
CA VAL A 145 -8.47 -18.44 27.17
C VAL A 145 -7.68 -17.68 26.10
N ALA A 146 -8.05 -17.81 24.84
CA ALA A 146 -7.39 -17.15 23.73
C ALA A 146 -7.59 -15.64 23.76
N CYS A 147 -8.74 -15.18 24.20
CA CYS A 147 -9.05 -13.74 24.25
C CYS A 147 -8.29 -13.01 25.35
N PHE A 148 -7.95 -13.68 26.43
CA PHE A 148 -7.26 -13.08 27.59
C PHE A 148 -5.79 -13.49 27.70
N GLY A 149 -5.33 -14.31 26.78
CA GLY A 149 -3.95 -14.79 26.72
C GLY A 149 -3.04 -13.87 25.93
#